data_068017b1b76e2bde5026cb3e3a493809
#
_entry.id   068017b1b76e2bde5026cb3e3a493809
#
_cell.length_a   1.000
_cell.length_b   1.000
_cell.length_c   1.000
_cell.angle_alpha   90.00
_cell.angle_beta   90.00
_cell.angle_gamma   90.00
#
_symmetry.space_group_name_H-M   'P 1'
#
loop_
_entity.id
_entity.type
_entity.pdbx_description
1 polymer ?
#
loop_
_entity_poly.entity_id
_entity_poly.type
_entity_poly.pdbx_seq_one_letter_code
_entity_poly.pdbx_strand_id
1 'polypeptide(L)'
;MLSTFSKRLRGGYQGEPSLFDRISPDDLIFAFFPCVRFENQIMLWFRGQSASQKKWSLEEKCEFDMNLLKEVSLMYDLVNKMFIICIRKGLKLVMENPYSEEHFLRRYWCYLPAVIDKDRRDSGDYFKKPTQYWFLNCEPQNNLIFEPISYNAIECKDAIKTMTKEHYVKTGADNNKTARSMIHPQYADRFIRQYILDEEIWKNKS
;
A
#
# COMPACT_ATOMS: atom_id res chain seq x y z
N MET A 1 1.17 6.11 -17.23
CA MET A 1 0.87 4.96 -16.35
C MET A 1 -0.55 5.00 -15.76
N LEU A 2 -1.03 6.12 -15.19
CA LEU A 2 -2.41 6.28 -14.67
C LEU A 2 -3.51 6.10 -15.73
N SER A 3 -3.28 6.51 -16.99
CA SER A 3 -4.28 6.38 -18.05
C SER A 3 -4.61 4.93 -18.41
N THR A 4 -3.65 4.04 -18.35
CA THR A 4 -3.82 2.61 -18.66
C THR A 4 -4.53 1.87 -17.52
N PHE A 5 -4.22 2.23 -16.26
CA PHE A 5 -4.88 1.66 -15.10
C PHE A 5 -6.34 2.10 -15.00
N SER A 6 -6.61 3.38 -15.25
CA SER A 6 -7.98 3.92 -15.29
C SER A 6 -8.84 3.30 -16.40
N LYS A 7 -8.25 2.99 -17.57
CA LYS A 7 -8.96 2.32 -18.66
C LYS A 7 -9.36 0.87 -18.30
N ARG A 8 -8.50 0.14 -17.58
CA ARG A 8 -8.80 -1.23 -17.11
C ARG A 8 -9.93 -1.27 -16.06
N LEU A 9 -10.08 -0.23 -15.25
CA LEU A 9 -11.17 -0.12 -14.28
C LEU A 9 -12.52 0.26 -14.91
N ARG A 10 -12.53 0.90 -16.10
CA ARG A 10 -13.75 1.34 -16.79
C ARG A 10 -14.44 0.28 -17.66
N GLY A 11 -14.07 -1.00 -17.49
CA GLY A 11 -14.70 -2.08 -18.25
C GLY A 11 -13.94 -2.45 -19.50
N GLY A 12 -12.86 -3.17 -19.31
CA GLY A 12 -12.19 -3.93 -20.35
C GLY A 12 -11.64 -3.16 -21.56
N TYR A 13 -10.69 -3.73 -22.19
CA TYR A 13 -10.26 -3.35 -23.53
C TYR A 13 -11.32 -3.91 -24.50
N GLN A 14 -12.05 -3.03 -25.21
CA GLN A 14 -12.93 -3.40 -26.35
C GLN A 14 -13.72 -4.71 -26.18
N GLY A 15 -14.63 -4.75 -25.20
CA GLY A 15 -15.57 -5.87 -25.03
C GLY A 15 -15.09 -7.01 -24.13
N GLU A 16 -13.87 -6.97 -23.60
CA GLU A 16 -13.47 -7.92 -22.57
C GLU A 16 -14.10 -7.57 -21.21
N PRO A 17 -14.56 -8.55 -20.42
CA PRO A 17 -15.04 -8.30 -19.08
C PRO A 17 -13.92 -7.68 -18.23
N SER A 18 -14.29 -6.75 -17.36
CA SER A 18 -13.33 -6.13 -16.43
C SER A 18 -12.75 -7.19 -15.49
N LEU A 19 -11.59 -6.91 -14.87
CA LEU A 19 -11.04 -7.78 -13.84
C LEU A 19 -12.10 -8.09 -12.77
N PHE A 20 -12.86 -7.09 -12.35
CA PHE A 20 -13.90 -7.21 -11.33
C PHE A 20 -15.14 -8.03 -11.77
N ASP A 21 -15.30 -8.33 -13.05
CA ASP A 21 -16.36 -9.21 -13.55
C ASP A 21 -15.94 -10.69 -13.50
N ARG A 22 -14.65 -10.95 -13.29
CA ARG A 22 -14.08 -12.30 -13.23
C ARG A 22 -13.74 -12.77 -11.83
N ILE A 23 -13.83 -11.88 -10.84
CA ILE A 23 -13.55 -12.16 -9.42
C ILE A 23 -14.84 -12.60 -8.75
N SER A 24 -14.78 -13.70 -7.99
CA SER A 24 -15.88 -14.20 -7.14
C SER A 24 -15.94 -13.42 -5.82
N PRO A 25 -17.12 -13.27 -5.19
CA PRO A 25 -17.25 -12.79 -3.81
C PRO A 25 -16.49 -13.63 -2.77
N ASP A 26 -16.17 -14.89 -3.10
CA ASP A 26 -15.36 -15.76 -2.23
C ASP A 26 -13.86 -15.48 -2.33
N ASP A 27 -13.42 -14.82 -3.39
CA ASP A 27 -12.03 -14.40 -3.56
C ASP A 27 -11.69 -13.19 -2.70
N LEU A 28 -10.42 -13.08 -2.30
CA LEU A 28 -9.88 -11.89 -1.64
C LEU A 28 -8.98 -11.11 -2.62
N ILE A 29 -9.34 -9.87 -2.86
CA ILE A 29 -8.51 -8.93 -3.62
C ILE A 29 -7.49 -8.31 -2.66
N PHE A 30 -6.20 -8.47 -2.95
CA PHE A 30 -5.14 -7.75 -2.26
C PHE A 30 -4.62 -6.63 -3.18
N ALA A 31 -4.91 -5.38 -2.82
CA ALA A 31 -4.59 -4.21 -3.64
C ALA A 31 -3.42 -3.43 -3.07
N PHE A 32 -2.28 -3.45 -3.76
CA PHE A 32 -1.15 -2.55 -3.54
C PHE A 32 -1.38 -1.27 -4.36
N PHE A 33 -2.10 -0.35 -3.77
CA PHE A 33 -2.50 0.87 -4.47
C PHE A 33 -1.31 1.85 -4.55
N PRO A 34 -1.09 2.54 -5.69
CA PRO A 34 -0.01 3.50 -5.80
C PRO A 34 -0.11 4.61 -4.73
N CYS A 35 0.92 4.72 -3.88
CA CYS A 35 0.96 5.65 -2.77
C CYS A 35 1.50 7.05 -3.12
N VAL A 36 2.14 7.20 -4.28
CA VAL A 36 3.00 8.34 -4.67
C VAL A 36 2.37 9.73 -4.46
N ARG A 37 1.03 9.82 -4.45
CA ARG A 37 0.31 11.09 -4.25
C ARG A 37 -0.44 11.18 -2.92
N PHE A 38 -0.37 10.15 -2.10
CA PHE A 38 -1.02 10.09 -0.81
C PHE A 38 -0.07 10.17 0.38
N GLU A 39 1.23 9.91 0.17
CA GLU A 39 2.26 9.95 1.20
C GLU A 39 2.50 11.38 1.73
N ASN A 40 3.06 11.48 2.94
CA ASN A 40 3.38 12.75 3.56
C ASN A 40 4.35 13.62 2.74
N GLN A 41 5.18 13.01 1.88
CA GLN A 41 6.09 13.77 0.99
C GLN A 41 5.34 14.73 0.07
N ILE A 42 4.09 14.43 -0.27
CA ILE A 42 3.27 15.33 -1.09
C ILE A 42 3.08 16.69 -0.42
N MET A 43 3.03 16.73 0.91
CA MET A 43 2.90 17.99 1.65
C MET A 43 4.11 18.90 1.48
N LEU A 44 5.31 18.33 1.32
CA LEU A 44 6.52 19.11 1.00
C LEU A 44 6.43 19.72 -0.40
N TRP A 45 5.83 19.00 -1.34
CA TRP A 45 5.60 19.46 -2.71
C TRP A 45 4.58 20.60 -2.75
N PHE A 46 3.43 20.44 -2.10
CA PHE A 46 2.42 21.51 -1.98
C PHE A 46 2.93 22.77 -1.27
N ARG A 47 3.87 22.63 -0.34
CA ARG A 47 4.50 23.76 0.35
C ARG A 47 5.63 24.40 -0.48
N GLY A 48 5.96 23.87 -1.65
CA GLY A 48 7.10 24.33 -2.44
C GLY A 48 8.45 24.15 -1.74
N GLN A 49 8.55 23.19 -0.81
CA GLN A 49 9.71 22.97 0.07
C GLN A 49 10.57 21.77 -0.33
N SER A 50 10.20 21.05 -1.39
CA SER A 50 11.06 19.97 -1.88
C SER A 50 12.40 20.51 -2.36
N ALA A 51 13.43 19.69 -2.32
CA ALA A 51 14.79 20.10 -2.70
C ALA A 51 14.85 20.67 -4.13
N SER A 52 14.08 20.12 -5.05
CA SER A 52 13.99 20.58 -6.44
C SER A 52 13.29 21.93 -6.58
N GLN A 53 12.30 22.23 -5.72
CA GLN A 53 11.51 23.46 -5.79
C GLN A 53 12.15 24.68 -5.13
N LYS A 54 13.28 24.52 -4.43
CA LYS A 54 13.94 25.63 -3.71
C LYS A 54 14.30 26.82 -4.60
N LYS A 55 14.59 26.56 -5.88
CA LYS A 55 15.01 27.58 -6.87
C LYS A 55 13.86 28.04 -7.76
N TRP A 56 12.67 27.48 -7.62
CA TRP A 56 11.52 27.81 -8.45
C TRP A 56 10.91 29.15 -8.04
N SER A 57 10.44 29.89 -9.02
CA SER A 57 9.63 31.08 -8.81
C SER A 57 8.30 30.72 -8.15
N LEU A 58 7.57 31.72 -7.65
CA LEU A 58 6.23 31.50 -7.12
C LEU A 58 5.26 30.99 -8.19
N GLU A 59 5.38 31.52 -9.40
CA GLU A 59 4.54 31.11 -10.53
C GLU A 59 4.75 29.62 -10.86
N GLU A 60 6.00 29.17 -11.01
CA GLU A 60 6.31 27.76 -11.25
C GLU A 60 5.77 26.84 -10.14
N LYS A 61 5.81 27.29 -8.87
CA LYS A 61 5.24 26.53 -7.75
C LYS A 61 3.74 26.44 -7.86
N CYS A 62 3.05 27.54 -8.18
CA CYS A 62 1.60 27.57 -8.34
C CYS A 62 1.14 26.66 -9.49
N GLU A 63 1.81 26.71 -10.64
CA GLU A 63 1.51 25.82 -11.77
C GLU A 63 1.71 24.35 -11.42
N PHE A 64 2.79 24.05 -10.71
CA PHE A 64 3.08 22.70 -10.23
C PHE A 64 1.98 22.20 -9.28
N ASP A 65 1.56 23.04 -8.31
CA ASP A 65 0.52 22.67 -7.35
C ASP A 65 -0.83 22.40 -8.03
N MET A 66 -1.19 23.17 -9.04
CA MET A 66 -2.39 22.92 -9.84
C MET A 66 -2.34 21.53 -10.50
N ASN A 67 -1.19 21.13 -11.04
CA ASN A 67 -1.03 19.82 -11.67
C ASN A 67 -0.98 18.70 -10.63
N LEU A 68 -0.32 18.93 -9.51
CA LEU A 68 -0.26 17.99 -8.40
C LEU A 68 -1.65 17.69 -7.84
N LEU A 69 -2.48 18.71 -7.65
CA LEU A 69 -3.86 18.56 -7.19
C LEU A 69 -4.71 17.74 -8.17
N LYS A 70 -4.55 17.95 -9.48
CA LYS A 70 -5.22 17.11 -10.50
C LYS A 70 -4.82 15.64 -10.38
N GLU A 71 -3.54 15.35 -10.17
CA GLU A 71 -3.06 13.97 -10.00
C GLU A 71 -3.59 13.34 -8.70
N VAL A 72 -3.60 14.07 -7.59
CA VAL A 72 -4.20 13.62 -6.32
C VAL A 72 -5.68 13.31 -6.51
N SER A 73 -6.42 14.22 -7.17
CA SER A 73 -7.86 14.05 -7.45
C SER A 73 -8.13 12.80 -8.30
N LEU A 74 -7.32 12.56 -9.34
CA LEU A 74 -7.45 11.36 -10.18
C LEU A 74 -7.20 10.07 -9.40
N MET A 75 -6.20 10.06 -8.51
CA MET A 75 -5.92 8.89 -7.67
C MET A 75 -7.03 8.68 -6.63
N TYR A 76 -7.52 9.74 -6.03
CA TYR A 76 -8.62 9.69 -5.06
C TYR A 76 -9.92 9.17 -5.71
N ASP A 77 -10.24 9.65 -6.90
CA ASP A 77 -11.37 9.15 -7.70
C ASP A 77 -11.22 7.65 -8.02
N LEU A 78 -10.00 7.21 -8.35
CA LEU A 78 -9.71 5.81 -8.66
C LEU A 78 -9.93 4.89 -7.44
N VAL A 79 -9.45 5.29 -6.25
CA VAL A 79 -9.67 4.54 -4.99
C VAL A 79 -11.17 4.43 -4.71
N ASN A 80 -11.90 5.54 -4.77
CA ASN A 80 -13.34 5.55 -4.52
C ASN A 80 -14.10 4.66 -5.51
N LYS A 81 -13.77 4.71 -6.79
CA LYS A 81 -14.37 3.83 -7.82
C LYS A 81 -14.11 2.36 -7.54
N MET A 82 -12.89 2.00 -7.17
CA MET A 82 -12.54 0.62 -6.79
C MET A 82 -13.40 0.15 -5.61
N PHE A 83 -13.50 0.97 -4.55
CA PHE A 83 -14.32 0.65 -3.38
C PHE A 83 -15.80 0.52 -3.72
N ILE A 84 -16.37 1.44 -4.49
CA ILE A 84 -17.77 1.39 -4.94
C ILE A 84 -18.05 0.10 -5.73
N ILE A 85 -17.16 -0.31 -6.62
CA ILE A 85 -17.30 -1.55 -7.38
C ILE A 85 -17.28 -2.75 -6.43
N CYS A 86 -16.33 -2.81 -5.51
CA CYS A 86 -16.24 -3.90 -4.55
C CYS A 86 -17.46 -3.96 -3.64
N ILE A 87 -17.96 -2.83 -3.14
CA ILE A 87 -19.19 -2.76 -2.33
C ILE A 87 -20.38 -3.31 -3.12
N ARG A 88 -20.60 -2.82 -4.33
CA ARG A 88 -21.75 -3.21 -5.16
C ARG A 88 -21.75 -4.67 -5.57
N LYS A 89 -20.57 -5.25 -5.71
CA LYS A 89 -20.40 -6.67 -6.09
C LYS A 89 -20.16 -7.61 -4.92
N GLY A 90 -20.12 -7.11 -3.69
CA GLY A 90 -19.81 -7.89 -2.50
C GLY A 90 -18.39 -8.47 -2.47
N LEU A 91 -17.44 -7.87 -3.22
CA LEU A 91 -16.07 -8.36 -3.31
C LEU A 91 -15.27 -7.99 -2.07
N LYS A 92 -14.53 -8.95 -1.53
CA LYS A 92 -13.61 -8.74 -0.39
C LYS A 92 -12.34 -8.07 -0.88
N LEU A 93 -11.92 -7.01 -0.20
CA LEU A 93 -10.74 -6.24 -0.58
C LEU A 93 -9.90 -5.88 0.64
N VAL A 94 -8.61 -6.15 0.57
CA VAL A 94 -7.60 -5.59 1.47
C VAL A 94 -6.71 -4.65 0.65
N MET A 95 -6.74 -3.37 0.98
CA MET A 95 -5.89 -2.36 0.33
C MET A 95 -4.74 -1.96 1.25
N GLU A 96 -3.53 -1.95 0.71
CA GLU A 96 -2.31 -1.53 1.39
C GLU A 96 -1.87 -0.14 0.95
N ASN A 97 -1.39 0.67 1.89
CA ASN A 97 -0.65 1.90 1.60
C ASN A 97 0.32 2.24 2.76
N PRO A 98 1.40 2.98 2.52
CA PRO A 98 2.26 3.45 3.58
C PRO A 98 1.49 4.23 4.65
N TYR A 99 1.90 4.09 5.90
CA TYR A 99 1.32 4.83 7.01
C TYR A 99 2.12 6.11 7.29
N SER A 100 1.41 7.21 7.43
CA SER A 100 1.88 8.43 8.10
C SER A 100 0.68 9.22 8.62
N GLU A 101 0.88 10.06 9.63
CA GLU A 101 -0.16 10.96 10.14
C GLU A 101 -0.62 11.99 9.11
N GLU A 102 0.27 12.34 8.17
CA GLU A 102 0.02 13.29 7.09
C GLU A 102 -0.53 12.61 5.81
N HIS A 103 -0.80 11.31 5.85
CA HIS A 103 -1.28 10.58 4.67
C HIS A 103 -2.64 11.10 4.22
N PHE A 104 -2.78 11.39 2.91
CA PHE A 104 -3.97 12.04 2.36
C PHE A 104 -5.26 11.26 2.67
N LEU A 105 -5.31 9.96 2.43
CA LEU A 105 -6.51 9.15 2.69
C LEU A 105 -6.85 9.12 4.18
N ARG A 106 -5.85 9.07 5.06
CA ARG A 106 -6.08 9.10 6.50
C ARG A 106 -6.76 10.39 6.96
N ARG A 107 -6.43 11.52 6.34
CA ARG A 107 -6.95 12.84 6.74
C ARG A 107 -8.27 13.20 6.08
N TYR A 108 -8.46 12.79 4.83
CA TYR A 108 -9.54 13.31 4.01
C TYR A 108 -10.48 12.25 3.45
N TRP A 109 -10.26 10.97 3.73
CA TRP A 109 -11.14 9.91 3.27
C TRP A 109 -12.14 9.48 4.34
N CYS A 110 -13.34 9.13 3.91
CA CYS A 110 -14.44 8.71 4.79
C CYS A 110 -14.25 7.32 5.42
N TYR A 111 -13.24 6.54 4.99
CA TYR A 111 -13.00 5.19 5.45
C TYR A 111 -11.62 5.07 6.09
N LEU A 112 -11.58 4.63 7.36
CA LEU A 112 -10.32 4.52 8.11
C LEU A 112 -9.69 3.13 7.94
N PRO A 113 -8.35 3.03 8.04
CA PRO A 113 -7.67 1.74 8.00
C PRO A 113 -8.04 0.91 9.25
N ALA A 114 -8.27 -0.38 9.05
CA ALA A 114 -8.58 -1.31 10.13
C ALA A 114 -7.31 -1.79 10.86
N VAL A 115 -6.18 -1.86 10.15
CA VAL A 115 -4.88 -2.28 10.70
C VAL A 115 -3.83 -1.23 10.37
N ILE A 116 -3.03 -0.86 11.38
CA ILE A 116 -1.85 0.00 11.25
C ILE A 116 -0.65 -0.73 11.82
N ASP A 117 0.30 -1.07 10.96
CA ASP A 117 1.59 -1.62 11.35
C ASP A 117 2.63 -0.49 11.33
N LYS A 118 3.07 -0.08 12.51
CA LYS A 118 4.03 1.04 12.66
C LYS A 118 5.47 0.62 12.39
N ASP A 119 5.76 -0.65 12.54
CA ASP A 119 7.09 -1.21 12.29
C ASP A 119 7.00 -2.67 11.81
N ARG A 120 6.97 -2.86 10.51
CA ARG A 120 6.86 -4.18 9.88
C ARG A 120 7.98 -5.15 10.27
N ARG A 121 9.11 -4.64 10.79
CA ARG A 121 10.20 -5.49 11.32
C ARG A 121 9.75 -6.30 12.54
N ASP A 122 8.82 -5.76 13.32
CA ASP A 122 8.26 -6.45 14.49
C ASP A 122 7.44 -7.68 14.08
N SER A 123 7.11 -7.79 12.79
CA SER A 123 6.44 -8.93 12.16
C SER A 123 7.31 -9.64 11.12
N GLY A 124 8.62 -9.36 11.06
CA GLY A 124 9.57 -10.12 10.26
C GLY A 124 9.87 -9.56 8.87
N ASP A 125 9.62 -8.28 8.59
CA ASP A 125 10.01 -7.66 7.33
C ASP A 125 11.46 -7.13 7.34
N TYR A 126 11.99 -6.87 6.14
CA TYR A 126 13.30 -6.28 5.96
C TYR A 126 13.42 -4.86 6.52
N PHE A 127 12.34 -4.06 6.44
CA PHE A 127 12.37 -2.63 6.73
C PHE A 127 11.23 -2.22 7.65
N LYS A 128 11.44 -1.13 8.38
CA LYS A 128 10.42 -0.52 9.22
C LYS A 128 9.11 -0.26 8.46
N LYS A 129 9.18 0.35 7.31
CA LYS A 129 8.12 0.65 6.36
C LYS A 129 6.71 0.70 7.02
N PRO A 130 6.38 1.74 7.81
CA PRO A 130 5.07 1.84 8.42
C PRO A 130 3.98 1.72 7.38
N THR A 131 2.99 0.89 7.63
CA THR A 131 1.98 0.50 6.65
C THR A 131 0.59 0.50 7.27
N GLN A 132 -0.43 0.79 6.48
CA GLN A 132 -1.83 0.75 6.89
C GLN A 132 -2.65 -0.05 5.89
N TYR A 133 -3.69 -0.73 6.40
CA TYR A 133 -4.51 -1.65 5.64
C TYR A 133 -6.00 -1.34 5.86
N TRP A 134 -6.73 -1.23 4.76
CA TRP A 134 -8.18 -1.12 4.75
C TRP A 134 -8.78 -2.45 4.37
N PHE A 135 -9.76 -2.90 5.14
CA PHE A 135 -10.51 -4.13 4.91
C PHE A 135 -11.92 -3.76 4.48
N LEU A 136 -12.38 -4.25 3.34
CA LEU A 136 -13.70 -3.97 2.80
C LEU A 136 -14.45 -5.27 2.54
N ASN A 137 -15.70 -5.36 2.99
CA ASN A 137 -16.53 -6.57 2.97
C ASN A 137 -15.87 -7.78 3.67
N CYS A 138 -14.89 -7.55 4.51
CA CYS A 138 -14.23 -8.51 5.39
C CYS A 138 -13.62 -7.75 6.57
N GLU A 139 -13.35 -8.48 7.67
CA GLU A 139 -12.75 -7.93 8.88
C GLU A 139 -11.40 -8.62 9.15
N PRO A 140 -10.42 -7.94 9.75
CA PRO A 140 -9.18 -8.58 10.17
C PRO A 140 -9.46 -9.56 11.33
N GLN A 141 -8.94 -10.79 11.22
CA GLN A 141 -9.18 -11.85 12.22
C GLN A 141 -8.48 -11.58 13.56
N ASN A 142 -7.33 -10.91 13.53
CA ASN A 142 -6.52 -10.61 14.72
C ASN A 142 -6.03 -11.87 15.48
N ASN A 143 -5.69 -12.92 14.76
CA ASN A 143 -5.14 -14.15 15.32
C ASN A 143 -3.81 -13.91 16.02
N LEU A 144 -3.54 -14.61 17.12
CA LEU A 144 -2.26 -14.55 17.81
C LEU A 144 -1.23 -15.45 17.13
N ILE A 145 -0.05 -14.90 16.85
CA ILE A 145 1.08 -15.63 16.25
C ILE A 145 2.21 -15.71 17.27
N PHE A 146 2.52 -16.90 17.74
CA PHE A 146 3.52 -17.15 18.79
C PHE A 146 4.90 -17.59 18.25
N GLU A 147 5.01 -17.93 16.96
CA GLU A 147 6.29 -18.32 16.40
C GLU A 147 7.30 -17.16 16.43
N PRO A 148 8.58 -17.46 16.75
CA PRO A 148 9.62 -16.44 16.76
C PRO A 148 9.88 -15.90 15.34
N ILE A 149 10.29 -14.63 15.27
CA ILE A 149 10.76 -14.03 14.02
C ILE A 149 12.14 -14.59 13.70
N SER A 150 12.36 -15.00 12.44
CA SER A 150 13.66 -15.52 12.02
C SER A 150 14.73 -14.42 12.09
N TYR A 151 15.96 -14.84 12.41
CA TYR A 151 17.11 -13.92 12.56
C TYR A 151 17.41 -13.12 11.30
N ASN A 152 17.15 -13.68 10.12
CA ASN A 152 17.41 -13.03 8.84
C ASN A 152 16.51 -11.81 8.58
N ALA A 153 15.31 -11.78 9.13
CA ALA A 153 14.44 -10.60 9.04
C ALA A 153 14.95 -9.44 9.90
N ILE A 154 15.70 -9.73 10.97
CA ILE A 154 16.24 -8.74 11.92
C ILE A 154 17.50 -8.07 11.38
N GLU A 155 18.26 -8.72 10.48
CA GLU A 155 19.54 -8.20 9.97
C GLU A 155 19.43 -6.89 9.19
N CYS A 156 18.26 -6.53 8.68
CA CYS A 156 18.01 -5.27 8.01
C CYS A 156 17.55 -4.13 8.93
N LYS A 157 17.56 -4.36 10.25
CA LYS A 157 17.01 -3.44 11.26
C LYS A 157 17.59 -2.02 11.22
N ASP A 158 18.86 -1.87 10.84
CA ASP A 158 19.57 -0.60 10.83
C ASP A 158 19.55 0.11 9.46
N ALA A 159 19.03 -0.54 8.43
CA ALA A 159 19.08 -0.08 7.04
C ALA A 159 18.14 1.09 6.70
N ILE A 160 17.37 1.61 7.64
CA ILE A 160 16.16 2.38 7.34
C ILE A 160 16.42 3.84 7.04
N LYS A 161 17.49 4.44 7.52
CA LYS A 161 17.77 5.86 7.28
C LYS A 161 18.59 6.11 6.03
N THR A 162 19.47 5.20 5.67
CA THR A 162 20.31 5.28 4.49
C THR A 162 20.56 3.88 3.97
N MET A 163 19.77 3.45 2.98
CA MET A 163 19.97 2.15 2.37
C MET A 163 21.24 2.18 1.52
N THR A 164 22.33 1.62 2.04
CA THR A 164 23.57 1.40 1.28
C THR A 164 23.42 0.22 0.33
N LYS A 165 24.35 0.09 -0.62
CA LYS A 165 24.38 -1.03 -1.56
C LYS A 165 24.41 -2.39 -0.84
N GLU A 166 25.11 -2.50 0.26
CA GLU A 166 25.19 -3.72 1.10
C GLU A 166 23.84 -4.14 1.68
N HIS A 167 23.00 -3.18 2.04
CA HIS A 167 21.68 -3.45 2.62
C HIS A 167 20.68 -3.96 1.59
N TYR A 168 20.63 -3.39 0.37
CA TYR A 168 19.67 -3.89 -0.61
C TYR A 168 20.09 -5.20 -1.27
N VAL A 169 21.38 -5.50 -1.35
CA VAL A 169 21.87 -6.79 -1.86
C VAL A 169 21.36 -7.95 -0.99
N LYS A 170 21.24 -7.76 0.34
CA LYS A 170 20.65 -8.76 1.25
C LYS A 170 19.20 -9.12 0.91
N THR A 171 18.46 -8.22 0.28
CA THR A 171 17.09 -8.50 -0.18
C THR A 171 17.04 -9.24 -1.52
N GLY A 172 18.16 -9.42 -2.21
CA GLY A 172 18.21 -9.95 -3.56
C GLY A 172 17.75 -8.95 -4.64
N ALA A 173 17.60 -7.67 -4.31
CA ALA A 173 17.16 -6.64 -5.24
C ALA A 173 18.33 -6.01 -6.00
N ASP A 174 18.10 -5.63 -7.25
CA ASP A 174 19.10 -5.00 -8.11
C ASP A 174 19.38 -3.54 -7.74
N ASN A 175 18.45 -2.90 -7.06
CA ASN A 175 18.55 -1.48 -6.69
C ASN A 175 17.70 -1.15 -5.45
N ASN A 176 17.98 0.02 -4.88
CA ASN A 176 17.34 0.51 -3.67
C ASN A 176 15.81 0.69 -3.80
N LYS A 177 15.32 1.13 -4.97
CA LYS A 177 13.89 1.32 -5.21
C LYS A 177 13.15 -0.01 -5.17
N THR A 178 13.70 -1.02 -5.83
CA THR A 178 13.16 -2.39 -5.82
C THR A 178 13.21 -2.98 -4.41
N ALA A 179 14.35 -2.87 -3.72
CA ALA A 179 14.50 -3.37 -2.35
C ALA A 179 13.41 -2.82 -1.40
N ARG A 180 13.15 -1.51 -1.48
CA ARG A 180 12.11 -0.86 -0.64
C ARG A 180 10.68 -1.27 -0.98
N SER A 181 10.44 -1.82 -2.15
CA SER A 181 9.13 -2.35 -2.55
C SER A 181 8.93 -3.82 -2.20
N MET A 182 10.01 -4.53 -1.86
CA MET A 182 9.94 -5.94 -1.48
C MET A 182 9.28 -6.11 -0.10
N ILE A 183 8.68 -7.27 0.07
CA ILE A 183 8.08 -7.74 1.31
C ILE A 183 8.77 -9.05 1.67
N HIS A 184 9.24 -9.17 2.90
CA HIS A 184 9.84 -10.43 3.36
C HIS A 184 8.78 -11.53 3.40
N PRO A 185 9.05 -12.76 2.93
CA PRO A 185 8.08 -13.86 2.96
C PRO A 185 7.52 -14.14 4.36
N GLN A 186 8.34 -14.04 5.41
CA GLN A 186 7.89 -14.22 6.78
C GLN A 186 6.87 -13.17 7.21
N TYR A 187 7.05 -11.90 6.81
CA TYR A 187 6.06 -10.86 7.06
C TYR A 187 4.74 -11.15 6.35
N ALA A 188 4.81 -11.53 5.07
CA ALA A 188 3.63 -11.85 4.29
C ALA A 188 2.86 -13.05 4.89
N ASP A 189 3.56 -14.11 5.27
CA ASP A 189 2.97 -15.28 5.93
C ASP A 189 2.28 -14.89 7.25
N ARG A 190 3.01 -14.16 8.13
CA ARG A 190 2.46 -13.71 9.42
C ARG A 190 1.26 -12.80 9.22
N PHE A 191 1.30 -11.86 8.28
CA PHE A 191 0.18 -10.98 7.97
C PHE A 191 -1.06 -11.76 7.54
N ILE A 192 -0.88 -12.73 6.63
CA ILE A 192 -1.98 -13.58 6.14
C ILE A 192 -2.57 -14.41 7.28
N ARG A 193 -1.74 -15.05 8.08
CA ARG A 193 -2.19 -15.86 9.22
C ARG A 193 -2.85 -15.03 10.31
N GLN A 194 -2.32 -13.85 10.59
CA GLN A 194 -2.83 -12.99 11.66
C GLN A 194 -4.15 -12.30 11.28
N TYR A 195 -4.28 -11.84 10.04
CA TYR A 195 -5.39 -10.94 9.69
C TYR A 195 -6.37 -11.51 8.65
N ILE A 196 -5.97 -12.52 7.88
CA ILE A 196 -6.76 -13.00 6.74
C ILE A 196 -7.38 -14.37 6.99
N LEU A 197 -6.61 -15.32 7.53
CA LEU A 197 -7.06 -16.69 7.67
C LEU A 197 -7.90 -16.87 8.92
N ASP A 198 -9.03 -17.58 8.79
CA ASP A 198 -9.85 -18.01 9.90
C ASP A 198 -9.14 -19.12 10.70
N GLU A 199 -9.15 -19.02 12.03
CA GLU A 199 -8.54 -20.04 12.91
C GLU A 199 -9.07 -21.45 12.69
N GLU A 200 -10.34 -21.61 12.30
CA GLU A 200 -10.92 -22.92 12.04
C GLU A 200 -10.29 -23.64 10.85
N ILE A 201 -9.76 -22.89 9.88
CA ILE A 201 -9.08 -23.45 8.71
C ILE A 201 -7.72 -24.05 9.08
N TRP A 202 -7.07 -23.56 10.15
CA TRP A 202 -5.78 -24.06 10.62
C TRP A 202 -5.89 -25.37 11.37
N LYS A 203 -6.89 -25.53 12.21
CA LYS A 203 -7.10 -26.74 13.03
C LYS A 203 -7.39 -27.98 12.20
N ASN A 204 -7.85 -27.82 10.96
CA ASN A 204 -8.19 -28.92 10.05
C ASN A 204 -7.04 -29.33 9.10
N LYS A 205 -5.86 -28.68 9.16
CA LYS A 205 -4.69 -28.98 8.31
C LYS A 205 -3.45 -29.48 9.08
N SER A 206 -3.54 -29.58 10.39
CA SER A 206 -2.56 -30.21 11.29
C SER A 206 -3.08 -31.60 11.69
#